data_c17cc89511447d3b649c67f91679ab90
#
_entry.id   c17cc89511447d3b649c67f91679ab90
#
_cell.length_a   1.000
_cell.length_b   1.000
_cell.length_c   1.000
_cell.angle_alpha   90.00
_cell.angle_beta   90.00
_cell.angle_gamma   90.00
#
_symmetry.space_group_name_H-M   'P 1'
#
loop_
_entity.id
_entity.type
_entity.pdbx_description
1 polymer ?
#
loop_
_entity_poly.entity_id
_entity_poly.type
_entity_poly.pdbx_seq_one_letter_code
_entity_poly.pdbx_strand_id
1 'polypeptide(L)'
;YLQKHRCLIILDDIHNLCCPGELAGKYKPGYEPYKSFFRKIRTLPHQSCLILVGWEHPRDCLSLNKHSSGVRTMQLKGLDPLSTEALLREIELENREQWQMLNLYEGNPFWLKSVVFQIQELEIEPTNISSEYSLLLPENVKDNLQEQFDRLSPQEQQFLHLLVQAEEPVNLGQLLQNQTIEASNSINALHSLCDRSLVERKDKRYSLSPVIKQAVIAEKPGSASA
;
A
#
# COMPACT_ATOMS: atom_id res chain seq x y z
N TYR A 1 -17.46 -29.63 -3.15
CA TYR A 1 -16.09 -30.13 -3.10
C TYR A 1 -15.43 -29.81 -1.76
N LEU A 2 -15.33 -28.54 -1.34
CA LEU A 2 -14.64 -28.06 -0.13
C LEU A 2 -15.19 -28.66 1.19
N GLN A 3 -16.43 -29.09 1.21
CA GLN A 3 -17.02 -29.79 2.37
C GLN A 3 -16.49 -31.21 2.54
N LYS A 4 -16.05 -31.84 1.45
CA LYS A 4 -15.54 -33.21 1.44
C LYS A 4 -14.01 -33.31 1.40
N HIS A 5 -13.36 -32.27 0.96
CA HIS A 5 -11.92 -32.23 0.78
C HIS A 5 -11.31 -31.00 1.47
N ARG A 6 -10.20 -31.19 2.15
CA ARG A 6 -9.43 -30.11 2.73
C ARG A 6 -8.52 -29.51 1.65
N CYS A 7 -8.74 -28.23 1.32
CA CYS A 7 -8.01 -27.51 0.29
C CYS A 7 -7.39 -26.24 0.86
N LEU A 8 -6.25 -25.85 0.31
CA LEU A 8 -5.71 -24.49 0.40
C LEU A 8 -5.98 -23.81 -0.95
N ILE A 9 -6.68 -22.69 -0.92
CA ILE A 9 -6.97 -21.87 -2.09
C ILE A 9 -6.28 -20.53 -1.88
N ILE A 10 -5.44 -20.11 -2.81
CA ILE A 10 -4.78 -18.80 -2.79
C ILE A 10 -5.29 -18.03 -3.99
N LEU A 11 -5.86 -16.86 -3.75
CA LEU A 11 -6.22 -15.89 -4.78
C LEU A 11 -5.30 -14.70 -4.61
N ASP A 12 -4.35 -14.62 -5.53
CA ASP A 12 -3.40 -13.53 -5.61
C ASP A 12 -4.00 -12.38 -6.43
N ASP A 13 -3.45 -11.18 -6.25
CA ASP A 13 -3.90 -9.97 -6.94
C ASP A 13 -5.41 -9.72 -6.85
N ILE A 14 -6.00 -9.97 -5.67
CA ILE A 14 -7.43 -9.84 -5.44
C ILE A 14 -7.98 -8.44 -5.77
N HIS A 15 -7.12 -7.43 -5.75
CA HIS A 15 -7.43 -6.07 -6.18
C HIS A 15 -7.91 -6.00 -7.64
N ASN A 16 -7.59 -6.99 -8.47
CA ASN A 16 -8.10 -7.08 -9.84
C ASN A 16 -9.62 -7.31 -9.94
N LEU A 17 -10.27 -7.73 -8.86
CA LEU A 17 -11.73 -7.76 -8.77
C LEU A 17 -12.33 -6.37 -8.52
N CYS A 18 -11.52 -5.40 -8.11
CA CYS A 18 -11.95 -4.06 -7.72
C CYS A 18 -11.80 -3.06 -8.87
N CYS A 19 -12.73 -2.11 -8.95
CA CYS A 19 -12.78 -1.09 -9.98
C CYS A 19 -11.71 -0.02 -9.75
N PRO A 20 -10.79 0.24 -10.70
CA PRO A 20 -9.90 1.39 -10.62
C PRO A 20 -10.69 2.70 -10.76
N GLY A 21 -10.15 3.79 -10.22
CA GLY A 21 -10.81 5.10 -10.22
C GLY A 21 -11.96 5.26 -9.23
N GLU A 22 -12.22 4.24 -8.41
CA GLU A 22 -13.24 4.23 -7.36
C GLU A 22 -12.62 3.99 -6.01
N LEU A 23 -13.34 4.33 -4.93
CA LEU A 23 -12.89 4.02 -3.58
C LEU A 23 -12.66 2.52 -3.40
N ALA A 24 -11.65 2.16 -2.59
CA ALA A 24 -11.21 0.79 -2.40
C ALA A 24 -12.35 -0.22 -2.18
N GLY A 25 -12.19 -1.38 -2.77
CA GLY A 25 -13.05 -2.53 -2.57
C GLY A 25 -14.38 -2.53 -3.33
N LYS A 26 -14.62 -1.60 -4.25
CA LYS A 26 -15.78 -1.63 -5.15
C LYS A 26 -15.53 -2.62 -6.28
N TYR A 27 -16.41 -3.63 -6.43
CA TYR A 27 -16.27 -4.62 -7.50
C TYR A 27 -16.36 -4.01 -8.89
N LYS A 28 -15.57 -4.53 -9.83
CA LYS A 28 -15.76 -4.29 -11.27
C LYS A 28 -17.10 -4.87 -11.71
N PRO A 29 -17.75 -4.27 -12.74
CA PRO A 29 -18.92 -4.85 -13.38
C PRO A 29 -18.68 -6.31 -13.79
N GLY A 30 -19.59 -7.21 -13.43
CA GLY A 30 -19.47 -8.66 -13.71
C GLY A 30 -18.71 -9.48 -12.66
N TYR A 31 -18.05 -8.84 -11.68
CA TYR A 31 -17.32 -9.52 -10.60
C TYR A 31 -18.10 -9.57 -9.26
N GLU A 32 -19.29 -8.98 -9.19
CA GLU A 32 -20.15 -8.98 -8.01
C GLU A 32 -20.49 -10.39 -7.49
N PRO A 33 -20.56 -11.45 -8.34
CA PRO A 33 -20.79 -12.82 -7.86
C PRO A 33 -19.75 -13.33 -6.87
N TYR A 34 -18.50 -12.78 -6.89
CA TYR A 34 -17.48 -13.12 -5.89
C TYR A 34 -17.91 -12.77 -4.46
N LYS A 35 -18.74 -11.75 -4.26
CA LYS A 35 -19.36 -11.45 -2.96
C LYS A 35 -20.09 -12.66 -2.39
N SER A 36 -20.90 -13.34 -3.23
CA SER A 36 -21.63 -14.54 -2.82
C SER A 36 -20.69 -15.71 -2.54
N PHE A 37 -19.62 -15.85 -3.34
CA PHE A 37 -18.60 -16.88 -3.16
C PHE A 37 -17.87 -16.70 -1.82
N PHE A 38 -17.36 -15.52 -1.50
CA PHE A 38 -16.67 -15.27 -0.23
C PHE A 38 -17.60 -15.45 0.97
N ARG A 39 -18.86 -15.01 0.86
CA ARG A 39 -19.86 -15.27 1.90
C ARG A 39 -20.09 -16.76 2.13
N LYS A 40 -20.22 -17.55 1.05
CA LYS A 40 -20.45 -19.00 1.15
C LYS A 40 -19.25 -19.70 1.78
N ILE A 41 -18.03 -19.37 1.39
CA ILE A 41 -16.83 -19.95 2.00
C ILE A 41 -16.80 -19.67 3.49
N ARG A 42 -17.21 -18.49 3.93
CA ARG A 42 -17.24 -18.15 5.35
C ARG A 42 -18.32 -18.90 6.14
N THR A 43 -19.51 -19.09 5.55
CA THR A 43 -20.70 -19.54 6.26
C THR A 43 -20.95 -21.04 6.17
N LEU A 44 -20.46 -21.69 5.13
CA LEU A 44 -20.65 -23.14 4.96
C LEU A 44 -19.57 -23.90 5.74
N PRO A 45 -19.93 -25.01 6.39
CA PRO A 45 -18.96 -25.81 7.12
C PRO A 45 -17.98 -26.49 6.15
N HIS A 46 -16.69 -26.25 6.32
CA HIS A 46 -15.60 -26.91 5.61
C HIS A 46 -14.31 -26.84 6.41
N GLN A 47 -13.31 -27.63 6.02
CA GLN A 47 -11.97 -27.64 6.63
C GLN A 47 -10.91 -26.98 5.74
N SER A 48 -11.32 -26.30 4.67
CA SER A 48 -10.44 -25.65 3.71
C SER A 48 -10.05 -24.24 4.16
N CYS A 49 -8.92 -23.74 3.65
CA CYS A 49 -8.44 -22.39 3.89
C CYS A 49 -8.46 -21.60 2.58
N LEU A 50 -8.93 -20.36 2.63
CA LEU A 50 -8.84 -19.39 1.53
C LEU A 50 -7.93 -18.25 1.98
N ILE A 51 -6.90 -17.97 1.19
CA ILE A 51 -6.00 -16.82 1.36
C ILE A 51 -6.25 -15.85 0.21
N LEU A 52 -6.49 -14.60 0.54
CA LEU A 52 -6.62 -13.50 -0.40
C LEU A 52 -5.42 -12.58 -0.23
N VAL A 53 -4.71 -12.29 -1.32
CA VAL A 53 -3.52 -11.42 -1.34
C VAL A 53 -3.77 -10.26 -2.30
N GLY A 54 -3.37 -9.05 -1.93
CA GLY A 54 -3.52 -7.88 -2.80
C GLY A 54 -3.36 -6.56 -2.05
N TRP A 55 -3.28 -5.46 -2.80
CA TRP A 55 -3.13 -4.10 -2.27
C TRP A 55 -4.44 -3.55 -1.69
N GLU A 56 -5.56 -4.02 -2.21
CA GLU A 56 -6.90 -3.72 -1.70
C GLU A 56 -7.76 -4.97 -1.76
N HIS A 57 -8.80 -5.00 -0.99
CA HIS A 57 -9.72 -6.13 -0.95
C HIS A 57 -11.17 -5.66 -1.01
N PRO A 58 -12.07 -6.48 -1.56
CA PRO A 58 -13.47 -6.14 -1.64
C PRO A 58 -14.04 -5.77 -0.26
N ARG A 59 -14.88 -4.74 -0.21
CA ARG A 59 -15.47 -4.19 1.03
C ARG A 59 -16.14 -5.25 1.91
N ASP A 60 -16.74 -6.26 1.26
CA ASP A 60 -17.39 -7.33 1.98
C ASP A 60 -16.41 -8.22 2.76
N CYS A 61 -15.14 -8.26 2.39
CA CYS A 61 -14.11 -9.00 3.11
C CYS A 61 -13.69 -8.26 4.40
N LEU A 62 -13.67 -6.93 4.40
CA LEU A 62 -13.31 -6.10 5.56
C LEU A 62 -14.36 -6.09 6.66
N SER A 63 -15.64 -5.99 6.27
CA SER A 63 -16.76 -5.95 7.24
C SER A 63 -16.86 -7.22 8.08
N LEU A 64 -16.13 -8.28 7.69
CA LEU A 64 -16.17 -9.59 8.29
C LEU A 64 -15.27 -9.76 9.52
N ASN A 65 -14.23 -8.93 9.63
CA ASN A 65 -13.21 -9.07 10.68
C ASN A 65 -13.72 -8.79 12.10
N LYS A 66 -14.81 -8.05 12.24
CA LYS A 66 -15.27 -7.59 13.56
C LYS A 66 -16.12 -8.61 14.32
N HIS A 67 -16.68 -9.63 13.64
CA HIS A 67 -17.70 -10.50 14.25
C HIS A 67 -17.65 -12.00 13.87
N SER A 68 -16.66 -12.47 13.13
CA SER A 68 -16.56 -13.88 12.75
C SER A 68 -15.24 -14.53 13.15
N SER A 69 -15.32 -15.64 13.85
CA SER A 69 -14.15 -16.39 14.36
C SER A 69 -13.27 -17.04 13.29
N GLY A 70 -13.70 -17.04 12.01
CA GLY A 70 -13.01 -17.74 10.92
C GLY A 70 -12.27 -16.83 9.94
N VAL A 71 -12.33 -15.50 10.06
CA VAL A 71 -11.67 -14.55 9.15
C VAL A 71 -10.60 -13.77 9.89
N ARG A 72 -9.42 -13.69 9.30
CA ARG A 72 -8.29 -12.89 9.80
C ARG A 72 -7.75 -12.01 8.68
N THR A 73 -7.48 -10.75 8.99
CA THR A 73 -6.75 -9.84 8.11
C THR A 73 -5.37 -9.61 8.69
N MET A 74 -4.37 -9.67 7.83
CA MET A 74 -2.99 -9.37 8.16
C MET A 74 -2.48 -8.33 7.16
N GLN A 75 -2.09 -7.17 7.67
CA GLN A 75 -1.36 -6.19 6.89
C GLN A 75 0.13 -6.53 7.00
N LEU A 76 0.77 -6.81 5.86
CA LEU A 76 2.21 -6.98 5.82
C LEU A 76 2.86 -5.62 6.02
N LYS A 77 3.70 -5.53 7.02
CA LYS A 77 4.57 -4.38 7.26
C LYS A 77 5.95 -4.65 6.69
N GLY A 78 6.77 -3.61 6.61
CA GLY A 78 8.19 -3.78 6.33
C GLY A 78 8.87 -4.69 7.35
N LEU A 79 10.03 -5.18 6.98
CA LEU A 79 10.90 -6.00 7.84
C LEU A 79 11.32 -5.20 9.08
N ASP A 80 11.46 -5.89 10.18
CA ASP A 80 12.08 -5.32 11.37
C ASP A 80 13.58 -5.03 11.13
N PRO A 81 14.25 -4.23 11.99
CA PRO A 81 15.64 -3.83 11.75
C PRO A 81 16.61 -5.00 11.61
N LEU A 82 16.42 -6.09 12.37
CA LEU A 82 17.30 -7.27 12.29
C LEU A 82 17.11 -8.02 10.98
N SER A 83 15.86 -8.21 10.56
CA SER A 83 15.51 -8.84 9.29
C SER A 83 15.94 -7.98 8.10
N THR A 84 15.84 -6.66 8.22
CA THR A 84 16.35 -5.71 7.21
C THR A 84 17.86 -5.85 7.08
N GLU A 85 18.60 -5.88 8.18
CA GLU A 85 20.04 -6.05 8.14
C GLU A 85 20.42 -7.42 7.53
N ALA A 86 19.70 -8.48 7.86
CA ALA A 86 19.92 -9.80 7.26
C ALA A 86 19.73 -9.78 5.75
N LEU A 87 18.67 -9.11 5.27
CA LEU A 87 18.42 -8.92 3.84
C LEU A 87 19.55 -8.15 3.16
N LEU A 88 20.01 -7.05 3.76
CA LEU A 88 21.09 -6.23 3.20
C LEU A 88 22.43 -6.99 3.14
N ARG A 89 22.68 -7.91 4.08
CA ARG A 89 23.83 -8.83 4.02
C ARG A 89 23.69 -9.84 2.89
N GLU A 90 22.50 -10.41 2.71
CA GLU A 90 22.23 -11.39 1.65
C GLU A 90 22.46 -10.81 0.25
N ILE A 91 22.14 -9.53 0.05
CA ILE A 91 22.35 -8.83 -1.22
C ILE A 91 23.73 -8.15 -1.31
N GLU A 92 24.66 -8.48 -0.40
CA GLU A 92 26.07 -8.10 -0.43
C GLU A 92 26.33 -6.59 -0.51
N LEU A 93 25.47 -5.76 0.12
CA LEU A 93 25.72 -4.32 0.20
C LEU A 93 26.90 -4.03 1.13
N GLU A 94 27.96 -3.47 0.59
CA GLU A 94 29.12 -3.02 1.34
C GLU A 94 28.84 -1.73 2.13
N ASN A 95 29.63 -1.46 3.17
CA ASN A 95 29.56 -0.24 3.96
C ASN A 95 28.15 0.15 4.43
N ARG A 96 27.32 -0.84 4.78
CA ARG A 96 25.90 -0.68 5.15
C ARG A 96 25.64 0.42 6.16
N GLU A 97 26.56 0.63 7.09
CA GLU A 97 26.46 1.63 8.16
C GLU A 97 26.40 3.08 7.59
N GLN A 98 26.92 3.28 6.40
CA GLN A 98 26.92 4.57 5.72
C GLN A 98 25.60 4.85 4.97
N TRP A 99 24.76 3.81 4.76
CA TRP A 99 23.53 3.90 4.01
C TRP A 99 22.32 4.20 4.91
N GLN A 100 22.39 5.23 5.74
CA GLN A 100 21.29 5.61 6.65
C GLN A 100 19.97 5.91 5.90
N MET A 101 20.06 6.34 4.65
CA MET A 101 18.90 6.57 3.79
C MET A 101 18.03 5.32 3.61
N LEU A 102 18.59 4.11 3.74
CA LEU A 102 17.82 2.88 3.58
C LEU A 102 16.71 2.73 4.63
N ASN A 103 16.81 3.43 5.76
CA ASN A 103 15.74 3.48 6.76
C ASN A 103 14.46 4.15 6.23
N LEU A 104 14.59 5.03 5.22
CA LEU A 104 13.46 5.71 4.59
C LEU A 104 12.54 4.76 3.78
N TYR A 105 13.05 3.57 3.45
CA TYR A 105 12.26 2.53 2.76
C TYR A 105 11.49 1.63 3.72
N GLU A 106 11.52 1.94 5.03
CA GLU A 106 10.67 1.34 6.08
C GLU A 106 10.71 -0.20 6.12
N GLY A 107 11.84 -0.79 5.72
CA GLY A 107 12.02 -2.24 5.68
C GLY A 107 11.23 -2.95 4.57
N ASN A 108 10.71 -2.24 3.56
CA ASN A 108 10.04 -2.88 2.42
C ASN A 108 11.06 -3.67 1.59
N PRO A 109 10.95 -5.01 1.51
CA PRO A 109 11.97 -5.83 0.85
C PRO A 109 12.14 -5.53 -0.63
N PHE A 110 11.04 -5.24 -1.34
CA PHE A 110 11.06 -4.92 -2.75
C PHE A 110 11.77 -3.58 -3.01
N TRP A 111 11.42 -2.55 -2.26
CA TRP A 111 12.06 -1.23 -2.39
C TRP A 111 13.55 -1.31 -2.05
N LEU A 112 13.91 -1.97 -0.95
CA LEU A 112 15.30 -2.13 -0.53
C LEU A 112 16.14 -2.87 -1.57
N LYS A 113 15.66 -4.00 -2.10
CA LYS A 113 16.36 -4.74 -3.14
C LYS A 113 16.54 -3.91 -4.41
N SER A 114 15.50 -3.19 -4.83
CA SER A 114 15.55 -2.35 -6.03
C SER A 114 16.58 -1.22 -5.91
N VAL A 115 16.61 -0.58 -4.75
CA VAL A 115 17.57 0.52 -4.48
C VAL A 115 19.00 0.00 -4.39
N VAL A 116 19.21 -1.10 -3.65
CA VAL A 116 20.56 -1.68 -3.52
C VAL A 116 21.08 -2.16 -4.87
N PHE A 117 20.23 -2.78 -5.69
CA PHE A 117 20.60 -3.15 -7.06
C PHE A 117 21.04 -1.93 -7.88
N GLN A 118 20.30 -0.82 -7.82
CA GLN A 118 20.67 0.40 -8.53
C GLN A 118 21.99 1.01 -8.00
N ILE A 119 22.21 0.99 -6.68
CA ILE A 119 23.45 1.45 -6.05
C ILE A 119 24.64 0.64 -6.58
N GLN A 120 24.52 -0.69 -6.63
CA GLN A 120 25.57 -1.59 -7.10
C GLN A 120 25.82 -1.47 -8.59
N GLU A 121 24.76 -1.39 -9.41
CA GLU A 121 24.87 -1.29 -10.88
C GLU A 121 25.53 0.01 -11.33
N LEU A 122 25.27 1.11 -10.64
CA LEU A 122 25.80 2.43 -10.95
C LEU A 122 27.05 2.80 -10.15
N GLU A 123 27.57 1.86 -9.33
CA GLU A 123 28.72 2.09 -8.47
C GLU A 123 28.60 3.38 -7.61
N ILE A 124 27.39 3.62 -7.08
CA ILE A 124 27.10 4.83 -6.31
C ILE A 124 27.80 4.75 -4.95
N GLU A 125 28.57 5.78 -4.61
CA GLU A 125 29.19 5.90 -3.29
C GLU A 125 28.25 6.63 -2.31
N PRO A 126 28.26 6.25 -1.01
CA PRO A 126 27.44 6.91 0.02
C PRO A 126 27.65 8.43 0.08
N THR A 127 28.87 8.89 -0.19
CA THR A 127 29.26 10.29 -0.21
C THR A 127 28.66 11.09 -1.36
N ASN A 128 28.22 10.41 -2.42
CA ASN A 128 27.61 11.03 -3.59
C ASN A 128 26.13 11.36 -3.38
N ILE A 129 25.54 10.83 -2.33
CA ILE A 129 24.13 11.06 -1.98
C ILE A 129 24.14 11.92 -0.72
N SER A 130 23.97 13.23 -0.87
CA SER A 130 23.80 14.10 0.30
C SER A 130 22.50 13.75 1.01
N SER A 131 22.56 13.65 2.33
CA SER A 131 21.44 13.28 3.20
C SER A 131 20.21 14.20 3.10
N GLU A 132 20.35 15.34 2.46
CA GLU A 132 19.29 16.35 2.33
C GLU A 132 18.39 16.17 1.09
N TYR A 133 18.80 15.40 0.06
CA TYR A 133 18.15 15.59 -1.25
C TYR A 133 17.60 14.37 -1.97
N SER A 134 17.87 13.12 -1.60
CA SER A 134 17.44 12.11 -2.56
C SER A 134 17.17 10.74 -1.96
N LEU A 135 15.92 10.51 -1.64
CA LEU A 135 15.39 9.16 -1.69
C LEU A 135 15.55 8.68 -3.15
N LEU A 136 16.36 7.66 -3.38
CA LEU A 136 16.45 7.03 -4.69
C LEU A 136 15.15 6.30 -4.98
N LEU A 137 14.54 6.58 -6.12
CA LEU A 137 13.34 5.89 -6.60
C LEU A 137 13.66 5.19 -7.93
N PRO A 138 14.12 3.93 -7.89
CA PRO A 138 14.30 3.11 -9.09
C PRO A 138 13.02 3.05 -9.93
N GLU A 139 13.15 2.94 -11.26
CA GLU A 139 11.99 2.96 -12.15
C GLU A 139 10.98 1.86 -11.83
N ASN A 140 11.44 0.65 -11.50
CA ASN A 140 10.54 -0.44 -11.10
C ASN A 140 9.75 -0.15 -9.79
N VAL A 141 10.29 0.68 -8.90
CA VAL A 141 9.57 1.16 -7.71
C VAL A 141 8.54 2.21 -8.08
N LYS A 142 8.90 3.13 -8.99
CA LYS A 142 7.97 4.13 -9.52
C LYS A 142 6.81 3.46 -10.26
N ASP A 143 7.10 2.52 -11.16
CA ASP A 143 6.09 1.78 -11.92
C ASP A 143 5.11 1.07 -11.00
N ASN A 144 5.62 0.39 -9.97
CA ASN A 144 4.77 -0.30 -8.99
C ASN A 144 3.86 0.67 -8.20
N LEU A 145 4.37 1.83 -7.82
CA LEU A 145 3.57 2.86 -7.15
C LEU A 145 2.58 3.51 -8.11
N GLN A 146 2.98 3.74 -9.38
CA GLN A 146 2.11 4.28 -10.41
C GLN A 146 0.90 3.38 -10.66
N GLU A 147 1.09 2.07 -10.76
CA GLU A 147 -0.02 1.11 -10.87
C GLU A 147 -1.02 1.24 -9.71
N GLN A 148 -0.53 1.56 -8.49
CA GLN A 148 -1.41 1.78 -7.34
C GLN A 148 -2.11 3.15 -7.43
N PHE A 149 -1.40 4.19 -7.87
CA PHE A 149 -1.95 5.55 -8.01
C PHE A 149 -3.01 5.63 -9.11
N ASP A 150 -2.81 4.94 -10.24
CA ASP A 150 -3.79 4.86 -11.35
C ASP A 150 -5.12 4.24 -10.94
N ARG A 151 -5.14 3.55 -9.81
CA ARG A 151 -6.35 2.95 -9.25
C ARG A 151 -7.13 3.88 -8.33
N LEU A 152 -6.57 5.03 -7.99
CA LEU A 152 -7.16 5.97 -7.05
C LEU A 152 -8.32 6.75 -7.69
N SER A 153 -9.36 6.96 -6.89
CA SER A 153 -10.41 7.92 -7.23
C SER A 153 -9.86 9.36 -7.20
N PRO A 154 -10.49 10.31 -7.89
CA PRO A 154 -10.09 11.72 -7.85
C PRO A 154 -10.01 12.29 -6.42
N GLN A 155 -10.91 11.85 -5.53
CA GLN A 155 -10.90 12.28 -4.14
C GLN A 155 -9.68 11.72 -3.37
N GLU A 156 -9.31 10.46 -3.60
CA GLU A 156 -8.12 9.86 -3.00
C GLU A 156 -6.85 10.58 -3.46
N GLN A 157 -6.73 10.87 -4.76
CA GLN A 157 -5.60 11.63 -5.32
C GLN A 157 -5.47 13.00 -4.66
N GLN A 158 -6.59 13.72 -4.52
CA GLN A 158 -6.61 15.03 -3.84
C GLN A 158 -6.13 14.92 -2.39
N PHE A 159 -6.53 13.88 -1.66
CA PHE A 159 -6.06 13.65 -0.29
C PHE A 159 -4.58 13.32 -0.20
N LEU A 160 -4.05 12.52 -1.14
CA LEU A 160 -2.61 12.27 -1.22
C LEU A 160 -1.83 13.58 -1.39
N HIS A 161 -2.25 14.44 -2.31
CA HIS A 161 -1.60 15.74 -2.53
C HIS A 161 -1.63 16.64 -1.28
N LEU A 162 -2.72 16.63 -0.51
CA LEU A 162 -2.79 17.35 0.76
C LEU A 162 -1.81 16.80 1.80
N LEU A 163 -1.72 15.48 1.90
CA LEU A 163 -0.79 14.83 2.83
C LEU A 163 0.68 15.04 2.44
N VAL A 164 0.98 15.16 1.15
CA VAL A 164 2.33 15.51 0.66
C VAL A 164 2.77 16.89 1.14
N GLN A 165 1.85 17.87 1.18
CA GLN A 165 2.14 19.23 1.63
C GLN A 165 2.34 19.32 3.15
N ALA A 166 1.90 18.32 3.89
CA ALA A 166 2.09 18.28 5.33
C ALA A 166 3.53 17.88 5.70
N GLU A 167 4.20 18.69 6.51
CA GLU A 167 5.54 18.39 7.03
C GLU A 167 5.48 17.34 8.15
N GLU A 168 4.41 17.35 8.94
CA GLU A 168 4.18 16.46 10.06
C GLU A 168 2.88 15.66 9.91
N PRO A 169 2.74 14.52 10.62
CA PRO A 169 1.49 13.77 10.64
C PRO A 169 0.30 14.63 11.08
N VAL A 170 -0.76 14.67 10.29
CA VAL A 170 -1.93 15.52 10.47
C VAL A 170 -3.12 14.76 11.05
N ASN A 171 -3.95 15.42 11.84
CA ASN A 171 -5.20 14.85 12.32
C ASN A 171 -6.36 15.10 11.34
N LEU A 172 -7.46 14.36 11.52
CA LEU A 172 -8.63 14.47 10.65
C LEU A 172 -9.20 15.89 10.60
N GLY A 173 -9.22 16.61 11.73
CA GLY A 173 -9.73 17.99 11.79
C GLY A 173 -8.91 18.94 10.92
N GLN A 174 -7.60 18.83 10.95
CA GLN A 174 -6.69 19.61 10.10
C GLN A 174 -6.90 19.31 8.61
N LEU A 175 -7.10 18.02 8.25
CA LEU A 175 -7.37 17.63 6.87
C LEU A 175 -8.71 18.17 6.34
N LEU A 176 -9.70 18.33 7.20
CA LEU A 176 -11.04 18.79 6.81
C LEU A 176 -11.18 20.32 6.79
N GLN A 177 -10.34 21.06 7.55
CA GLN A 177 -10.47 22.53 7.69
C GLN A 177 -10.27 23.31 6.38
N ASN A 178 -9.52 22.76 5.43
CA ASN A 178 -9.15 23.45 4.19
C ASN A 178 -9.90 22.91 2.95
N GLN A 179 -11.03 22.22 3.14
CA GLN A 179 -11.69 21.55 2.02
C GLN A 179 -13.07 22.11 1.70
N THR A 180 -13.31 22.26 0.40
CA THR A 180 -14.63 22.53 -0.19
C THR A 180 -15.48 21.27 -0.37
N ILE A 181 -14.91 20.09 -0.04
CA ILE A 181 -15.55 18.77 -0.21
C ILE A 181 -16.38 18.45 1.04
N GLU A 182 -17.50 17.81 0.81
CA GLU A 182 -18.37 17.32 1.88
C GLU A 182 -17.59 16.39 2.83
N ALA A 183 -17.67 16.63 4.13
CA ALA A 183 -16.89 15.90 5.14
C ALA A 183 -17.04 14.37 5.06
N SER A 184 -18.22 13.89 4.67
CA SER A 184 -18.49 12.46 4.48
C SER A 184 -17.63 11.84 3.38
N ASN A 185 -17.51 12.51 2.24
CA ASN A 185 -16.72 12.04 1.11
C ASN A 185 -15.22 12.06 1.45
N SER A 186 -14.80 13.07 2.18
CA SER A 186 -13.44 13.21 2.67
C SER A 186 -13.03 12.06 3.59
N ILE A 187 -13.88 11.72 4.55
CA ILE A 187 -13.63 10.60 5.48
C ILE A 187 -13.56 9.26 4.73
N ASN A 188 -14.45 9.05 3.75
CA ASN A 188 -14.46 7.83 2.95
C ASN A 188 -13.19 7.69 2.09
N ALA A 189 -12.71 8.79 1.49
CA ALA A 189 -11.47 8.78 0.70
C ALA A 189 -10.24 8.47 1.59
N LEU A 190 -10.16 9.10 2.77
CA LEU A 190 -9.07 8.84 3.70
C LEU A 190 -9.08 7.40 4.23
N HIS A 191 -10.27 6.86 4.53
CA HIS A 191 -10.41 5.46 4.93
C HIS A 191 -9.96 4.53 3.80
N SER A 192 -10.35 4.82 2.57
CA SER A 192 -9.98 4.07 1.38
C SER A 192 -8.46 4.05 1.16
N LEU A 193 -7.78 5.19 1.33
CA LEU A 193 -6.31 5.28 1.26
C LEU A 193 -5.62 4.45 2.34
N CYS A 194 -6.19 4.40 3.56
CA CYS A 194 -5.68 3.52 4.61
C CYS A 194 -5.90 2.03 4.27
N ASP A 195 -7.04 1.68 3.66
CA ASP A 195 -7.33 0.31 3.22
C ASP A 195 -6.39 -0.15 2.09
N ARG A 196 -5.89 0.78 1.27
CA ARG A 196 -4.85 0.54 0.25
C ARG A 196 -3.43 0.53 0.82
N SER A 197 -3.27 0.83 2.11
CA SER A 197 -1.96 0.97 2.77
C SER A 197 -1.07 2.08 2.20
N LEU A 198 -1.65 3.05 1.49
CA LEU A 198 -0.95 4.24 0.99
C LEU A 198 -0.82 5.32 2.06
N VAL A 199 -1.71 5.34 3.04
CA VAL A 199 -1.70 6.27 4.17
C VAL A 199 -1.58 5.49 5.46
N GLU A 200 -0.61 5.86 6.28
CA GLU A 200 -0.48 5.33 7.63
C GLU A 200 -1.35 6.09 8.62
N ARG A 201 -1.94 5.34 9.55
CA ARG A 201 -2.67 5.91 10.67
C ARG A 201 -2.03 5.47 11.98
N LYS A 202 -1.46 6.42 12.71
CA LYS A 202 -0.90 6.21 14.04
C LYS A 202 -1.41 7.29 15.00
N ASP A 203 -1.90 6.92 16.18
CA ASP A 203 -2.38 7.84 17.22
C ASP A 203 -3.37 8.91 16.73
N LYS A 204 -4.32 8.51 15.85
CA LYS A 204 -5.31 9.39 15.20
C LYS A 204 -4.71 10.45 14.27
N ARG A 205 -3.45 10.30 13.88
CA ARG A 205 -2.77 11.12 12.88
C ARG A 205 -2.52 10.30 11.62
N TYR A 206 -2.45 10.97 10.50
CA TYR A 206 -2.27 10.40 9.17
C TYR A 206 -1.00 10.94 8.55
N SER A 207 -0.23 10.06 7.91
CA SER A 207 1.03 10.40 7.24
C SER A 207 1.26 9.51 6.02
N LEU A 208 2.16 9.97 5.16
CA LEU A 208 2.69 9.17 4.06
C LEU A 208 4.08 8.67 4.43
N SER A 209 4.43 7.47 3.95
CA SER A 209 5.83 7.05 3.99
C SER A 209 6.68 7.96 3.11
N PRO A 210 7.99 8.13 3.41
CA PRO A 210 8.89 8.95 2.60
C PRO A 210 8.90 8.55 1.12
N VAL A 211 8.85 7.24 0.84
CA VAL A 211 8.83 6.70 -0.54
C VAL A 211 7.57 7.11 -1.27
N ILE A 212 6.39 6.93 -0.66
CA ILE A 212 5.11 7.33 -1.25
C ILE A 212 5.07 8.85 -1.45
N LYS A 213 5.51 9.62 -0.44
CA LYS A 213 5.57 11.09 -0.53
C LYS A 213 6.42 11.55 -1.73
N GLN A 214 7.60 10.98 -1.89
CA GLN A 214 8.49 11.30 -3.01
C GLN A 214 7.91 10.87 -4.36
N ALA A 215 7.27 9.72 -4.45
CA ALA A 215 6.62 9.26 -5.67
C ALA A 215 5.50 10.20 -6.12
N VAL A 216 4.63 10.62 -5.20
CA VAL A 216 3.55 11.58 -5.51
C VAL A 216 4.10 12.94 -5.92
N ILE A 217 5.23 13.41 -5.35
CA ILE A 217 5.90 14.65 -5.78
C ILE A 217 6.44 14.50 -7.21
N ALA A 218 6.98 13.32 -7.53
CA ALA A 218 7.56 13.04 -8.84
C ALA A 218 6.49 12.85 -9.94
N GLU A 219 5.25 12.49 -9.58
CA GLU A 219 4.11 12.54 -10.49
C GLU A 219 3.91 13.98 -10.98
N LYS A 220 4.30 14.27 -12.23
CA LYS A 220 4.02 15.59 -12.79
C LYS A 220 2.51 15.81 -12.82
N PRO A 221 2.01 16.97 -12.37
CA PRO A 221 0.63 17.36 -12.62
C PRO A 221 0.48 17.58 -14.13
N GLY A 222 0.03 16.56 -14.88
CA GLY A 222 -0.17 16.73 -16.32
C GLY A 222 -0.42 15.48 -17.17
N SER A 223 -0.49 14.26 -16.60
CA SER A 223 -0.85 13.07 -17.37
C SER A 223 -2.30 12.60 -17.17
N ALA A 224 -3.16 13.45 -16.64
CA ALA A 224 -4.58 13.21 -16.68
C ALA A 224 -5.09 13.57 -18.09
N SER A 225 -5.14 12.52 -18.94
CA SER A 225 -5.97 12.33 -20.12
C SER A 225 -5.89 13.34 -21.26
N ALA A 226 -5.34 12.90 -22.35
CA ALA A 226 -5.95 13.16 -23.66
C ALA A 226 -6.92 12.00 -23.99
#